data_0e8c4dce9713d84182db5982eb766e07
#
_entry.id   0e8c4dce9713d84182db5982eb766e07
#
_cell.length_a   1.000
_cell.length_b   1.000
_cell.length_c   1.000
_cell.angle_alpha   90.00
_cell.angle_beta   90.00
_cell.angle_gamma   90.00
#
_symmetry.space_group_name_H-M   'P 1'
#
loop_
_entity.id
_entity.type
_entity.pdbx_description
1 polymer ?
#
loop_
_entity_poly.entity_id
_entity_poly.type
_entity_poly.pdbx_seq_one_letter_code
_entity_poly.pdbx_strand_id
1 'polypeptide(L)'
;MAFYYEFVSPNEATLERTDPRYFWDHVVEPRFDTYLGHVFERIAEQAYQRLQSRLRLPVVLEWSCWEGKDRNGGSLEIDVAATLADGRVLTGAVKWNAQPLPVRWHLHHLQSLERLAASGVKWAHRAQEPDAPLLYLAAGGFTEEFVTVARAGRQHVYLWSLADLFKPFSGKRSARGG
;
A
#
# COMPACT_ATOMS: atom_id res chain seq x y z
N MET A 1 -4.75 -12.38 -15.11
CA MET A 1 -3.91 -13.61 -15.07
C MET A 1 -3.54 -14.06 -13.65
N ALA A 2 -3.28 -13.18 -12.68
CA ALA A 2 -2.89 -13.59 -11.32
C ALA A 2 -3.90 -14.55 -10.66
N PHE A 3 -5.19 -14.26 -10.72
CA PHE A 3 -6.24 -15.14 -10.17
C PHE A 3 -6.20 -16.55 -10.77
N TYR A 4 -6.01 -16.68 -12.07
CA TYR A 4 -5.91 -17.97 -12.73
C TYR A 4 -4.78 -18.83 -12.16
N TYR A 5 -3.59 -18.27 -12.03
CA TYR A 5 -2.43 -19.00 -11.51
C TYR A 5 -2.50 -19.27 -10.01
N GLU A 6 -3.20 -18.46 -9.25
CA GLU A 6 -3.37 -18.65 -7.81
C GLU A 6 -4.41 -19.73 -7.49
N PHE A 7 -5.56 -19.72 -8.17
CA PHE A 7 -6.71 -20.52 -7.79
C PHE A 7 -7.12 -21.56 -8.83
N VAL A 8 -6.95 -21.31 -10.12
CA VAL A 8 -7.46 -22.18 -11.18
C VAL A 8 -6.42 -23.22 -11.59
N SER A 9 -5.27 -22.78 -12.08
CA SER A 9 -4.25 -23.66 -12.63
C SER A 9 -3.79 -24.79 -11.66
N PRO A 10 -3.56 -24.52 -10.36
CA PRO A 10 -3.18 -25.56 -9.42
C PRO A 10 -4.30 -26.58 -9.12
N ASN A 11 -5.54 -26.25 -9.49
CA ASN A 11 -6.73 -26.99 -9.10
C ASN A 11 -7.57 -27.46 -10.30
N GLU A 12 -7.07 -27.43 -11.52
CA GLU A 12 -7.81 -27.79 -12.75
C GLU A 12 -8.50 -29.15 -12.63
N ALA A 13 -7.78 -30.18 -12.21
CA ALA A 13 -8.34 -31.52 -12.04
C ALA A 13 -9.45 -31.59 -10.97
N THR A 14 -9.41 -30.73 -9.98
CA THR A 14 -10.46 -30.64 -8.95
C THR A 14 -11.68 -29.91 -9.50
N LEU A 15 -11.46 -28.83 -10.22
CA LEU A 15 -12.53 -28.02 -10.84
C LEU A 15 -13.35 -28.83 -11.87
N GLU A 16 -12.72 -29.73 -12.61
CA GLU A 16 -13.42 -30.62 -13.56
C GLU A 16 -14.43 -31.61 -12.89
N ARG A 17 -14.24 -31.87 -11.60
CA ARG A 17 -14.99 -32.89 -10.85
C ARG A 17 -15.87 -32.32 -9.74
N THR A 18 -15.72 -31.04 -9.45
CA THR A 18 -16.36 -30.39 -8.31
C THR A 18 -17.32 -29.31 -8.79
N ASP A 19 -18.44 -29.13 -8.12
CA ASP A 19 -19.34 -28.02 -8.35
C ASP A 19 -18.58 -26.69 -8.17
N PRO A 20 -18.67 -25.74 -9.13
CA PRO A 20 -17.92 -24.49 -9.06
C PRO A 20 -18.20 -23.65 -7.82
N ARG A 21 -19.44 -23.69 -7.30
CA ARG A 21 -19.81 -22.98 -6.08
C ARG A 21 -19.16 -23.60 -4.85
N TYR A 22 -19.20 -24.92 -4.77
CA TYR A 22 -18.53 -25.64 -3.69
C TYR A 22 -17.03 -25.39 -3.69
N PHE A 23 -16.40 -25.35 -4.89
CA PHE A 23 -14.99 -25.00 -5.04
C PHE A 23 -14.72 -23.56 -4.57
N TRP A 24 -15.57 -22.61 -4.93
CA TRP A 24 -15.45 -21.23 -4.49
C TRP A 24 -15.47 -21.14 -2.96
N ASP A 25 -16.53 -21.65 -2.33
CA ASP A 25 -16.77 -21.54 -0.90
C ASP A 25 -15.66 -22.20 -0.05
N HIS A 26 -15.01 -23.26 -0.56
CA HIS A 26 -14.05 -24.04 0.22
C HIS A 26 -12.57 -23.82 -0.15
N VAL A 27 -12.29 -23.33 -1.35
CA VAL A 27 -10.91 -23.16 -1.84
C VAL A 27 -10.55 -21.71 -2.09
N VAL A 28 -11.46 -20.94 -2.69
CA VAL A 28 -11.17 -19.56 -3.09
C VAL A 28 -11.48 -18.58 -1.96
N GLU A 29 -12.73 -18.57 -1.47
CA GLU A 29 -13.22 -17.59 -0.50
C GLU A 29 -12.35 -17.48 0.76
N PRO A 30 -11.89 -18.60 1.40
CA PRO A 30 -11.06 -18.51 2.60
C PRO A 30 -9.71 -17.80 2.40
N ARG A 31 -9.22 -17.72 1.16
CA ARG A 31 -7.93 -17.11 0.80
C ARG A 31 -8.08 -15.84 -0.02
N PHE A 32 -9.32 -15.49 -0.39
CA PHE A 32 -9.57 -14.42 -1.35
C PHE A 32 -9.16 -13.05 -0.83
N ASP A 33 -9.42 -12.76 0.45
CA ASP A 33 -9.01 -11.48 1.05
C ASP A 33 -7.48 -11.33 1.10
N THR A 34 -6.76 -12.39 1.43
CA THR A 34 -5.29 -12.39 1.39
C THR A 34 -4.78 -12.15 -0.03
N TYR A 35 -5.36 -12.84 -1.00
CA TYR A 35 -5.04 -12.64 -2.42
C TYR A 35 -5.31 -11.19 -2.87
N LEU A 36 -6.46 -10.62 -2.48
CA LEU A 36 -6.78 -9.23 -2.80
C LEU A 36 -5.81 -8.25 -2.12
N GLY A 37 -5.33 -8.56 -0.91
CA GLY A 37 -4.29 -7.79 -0.25
C GLY A 37 -3.05 -7.64 -1.13
N HIS A 38 -2.48 -8.75 -1.59
CA HIS A 38 -1.30 -8.73 -2.47
C HIS A 38 -1.56 -8.09 -3.84
N VAL A 39 -2.77 -8.26 -4.40
CA VAL A 39 -3.15 -7.55 -5.64
C VAL A 39 -3.19 -6.05 -5.40
N PHE A 40 -3.70 -5.63 -4.24
CA PHE A 40 -3.85 -4.22 -3.91
C PHE A 40 -2.51 -3.51 -3.68
N GLU A 41 -1.50 -4.19 -3.14
CA GLU A 41 -0.13 -3.69 -3.03
C GLU A 41 0.46 -3.38 -4.42
N ARG A 42 0.28 -4.28 -5.39
CA ARG A 42 0.71 -4.03 -6.78
C ARG A 42 -0.06 -2.91 -7.45
N ILE A 43 -1.35 -2.76 -7.11
CA ILE A 43 -2.16 -1.62 -7.57
C ILE A 43 -1.63 -0.32 -7.00
N ALA A 44 -1.14 -0.31 -5.75
CA ALA A 44 -0.56 0.87 -5.12
C ALA A 44 0.66 1.39 -5.89
N GLU A 45 1.59 0.51 -6.27
CA GLU A 45 2.75 0.87 -7.10
C GLU A 45 2.32 1.44 -8.45
N GLN A 46 1.46 0.73 -9.18
CA GLN A 46 0.98 1.17 -10.50
C GLN A 46 0.22 2.51 -10.41
N ALA A 47 -0.58 2.69 -9.36
CA ALA A 47 -1.30 3.93 -9.11
C ALA A 47 -0.33 5.08 -8.84
N TYR A 48 0.70 4.85 -8.02
CA TYR A 48 1.72 5.86 -7.73
C TYR A 48 2.41 6.31 -9.04
N GLN A 49 2.90 5.37 -9.83
CA GLN A 49 3.56 5.65 -11.11
C GLN A 49 2.65 6.43 -12.08
N ARG A 50 1.39 6.01 -12.20
CA ARG A 50 0.40 6.68 -13.06
C ARG A 50 0.06 8.09 -12.60
N LEU A 51 -0.02 8.30 -11.27
CA LEU A 51 -0.38 9.58 -10.68
C LEU A 51 0.83 10.51 -10.49
N GLN A 52 2.05 10.00 -10.58
CA GLN A 52 3.28 10.71 -10.26
C GLN A 52 3.39 12.08 -10.95
N SER A 53 3.32 12.12 -12.25
CA SER A 53 3.43 13.37 -13.02
C SER A 53 2.26 14.32 -12.75
N ARG A 54 1.06 13.76 -12.58
CA ARG A 54 -0.17 14.52 -12.37
C ARG A 54 -0.21 15.21 -11.01
N LEU A 55 0.14 14.48 -9.97
CA LEU A 55 0.11 14.98 -8.60
C LEU A 55 1.47 15.57 -8.17
N ARG A 56 2.44 15.63 -9.08
CA ARG A 56 3.81 16.06 -8.80
C ARG A 56 4.44 15.30 -7.63
N LEU A 57 4.18 13.99 -7.59
CA LEU A 57 4.76 13.13 -6.57
C LEU A 57 6.27 12.99 -6.79
N PRO A 58 7.05 12.73 -5.74
CA PRO A 58 8.48 12.43 -5.87
C PRO A 58 8.73 11.28 -6.86
N VAL A 59 9.82 11.36 -7.59
CA VAL A 59 10.20 10.29 -8.54
C VAL A 59 10.73 9.10 -7.77
N VAL A 60 10.11 7.94 -7.96
CA VAL A 60 10.54 6.67 -7.39
C VAL A 60 11.56 6.02 -8.33
N LEU A 61 12.72 5.66 -7.79
CA LEU A 61 13.76 4.88 -8.48
C LEU A 61 13.56 3.38 -8.27
N GLU A 62 13.20 3.00 -7.08
CA GLU A 62 12.98 1.61 -6.69
C GLU A 62 11.76 1.52 -5.78
N TRP A 63 10.86 0.60 -6.11
CA TRP A 63 9.69 0.29 -5.28
C TRP A 63 9.86 -1.11 -4.71
N SER A 64 9.73 -1.24 -3.41
CA SER A 64 9.84 -2.52 -2.71
C SER A 64 8.88 -2.57 -1.52
N CYS A 65 8.71 -3.75 -0.97
CA CYS A 65 8.21 -4.00 0.37
C CYS A 65 9.35 -4.54 1.24
N TRP A 66 9.15 -4.56 2.53
CA TRP A 66 10.11 -5.16 3.45
C TRP A 66 9.39 -6.07 4.44
N GLU A 67 9.88 -7.29 4.57
CA GLU A 67 9.43 -8.27 5.56
C GLU A 67 10.64 -8.87 6.26
N GLY A 68 10.56 -9.03 7.56
CA GLY A 68 11.65 -9.61 8.34
C GLY A 68 11.38 -9.58 9.83
N LYS A 69 12.46 -9.70 10.61
CA LYS A 69 12.42 -9.66 12.08
C LYS A 69 13.22 -8.48 12.61
N ASP A 70 12.72 -7.87 13.68
CA ASP A 70 13.53 -6.94 14.45
C ASP A 70 14.58 -7.65 15.30
N ARG A 71 15.44 -6.87 15.98
CA ARG A 71 16.49 -7.38 16.85
C ARG A 71 16.00 -8.28 18.00
N ASN A 72 14.71 -8.21 18.34
CA ASN A 72 14.08 -9.00 19.40
C ASN A 72 13.35 -10.24 18.85
N GLY A 73 13.46 -10.51 17.53
CA GLY A 73 12.82 -11.63 16.86
C GLY A 73 11.35 -11.41 16.50
N GLY A 74 10.79 -10.21 16.75
CA GLY A 74 9.42 -9.87 16.37
C GLY A 74 9.30 -9.63 14.88
N SER A 75 8.33 -10.27 14.22
CA SER A 75 8.04 -10.04 12.81
C SER A 75 7.58 -8.61 12.56
N LEU A 76 8.06 -8.02 11.48
CA LEU A 76 7.69 -6.70 10.98
C LEU A 76 7.51 -6.76 9.47
N GLU A 77 6.57 -5.97 8.99
CA GLU A 77 6.28 -5.80 7.57
C GLU A 77 6.06 -4.32 7.26
N ILE A 78 6.59 -3.87 6.12
CA ILE A 78 6.38 -2.55 5.55
C ILE A 78 5.93 -2.75 4.10
N ASP A 79 4.69 -2.47 3.81
CA ASP A 79 4.05 -2.74 2.51
C ASP A 79 4.65 -1.85 1.39
N VAL A 80 5.12 -0.65 1.76
CA VAL A 80 5.79 0.28 0.85
C VAL A 80 7.10 0.76 1.45
N ALA A 81 8.21 0.48 0.77
CA ALA A 81 9.54 0.98 1.09
C ALA A 81 10.23 1.37 -0.23
N ALA A 82 10.07 2.62 -0.67
CA ALA A 82 10.54 3.08 -1.98
C ALA A 82 11.65 4.11 -1.87
N THR A 83 12.69 3.93 -2.69
CA THR A 83 13.79 4.90 -2.81
C THR A 83 13.40 5.98 -3.81
N LEU A 84 13.49 7.25 -3.41
CA LEU A 84 13.19 8.41 -4.22
C LEU A 84 14.45 8.96 -4.92
N ALA A 85 14.26 9.62 -6.05
CA ALA A 85 15.36 10.19 -6.84
C ALA A 85 16.15 11.31 -6.10
N ASP A 86 15.53 11.93 -5.11
CA ASP A 86 16.17 12.93 -4.24
C ASP A 86 16.85 12.32 -3.00
N GLY A 87 16.91 11.00 -2.91
CA GLY A 87 17.56 10.26 -1.83
C GLY A 87 16.68 10.02 -0.60
N ARG A 88 15.47 10.58 -0.54
CA ARG A 88 14.50 10.29 0.52
C ARG A 88 13.93 8.88 0.38
N VAL A 89 13.28 8.42 1.42
CA VAL A 89 12.57 7.13 1.43
C VAL A 89 11.09 7.37 1.65
N LEU A 90 10.27 6.90 0.71
CA LEU A 90 8.81 6.85 0.86
C LEU A 90 8.46 5.53 1.53
N THR A 91 7.76 5.58 2.65
CA THR A 91 7.23 4.38 3.29
C THR A 91 5.72 4.46 3.50
N GLY A 92 5.09 3.33 3.79
CA GLY A 92 3.65 3.33 4.02
C GLY A 92 3.03 1.96 4.17
N ALA A 93 1.69 1.97 4.19
CA ALA A 93 0.89 0.77 4.28
C ALA A 93 -0.23 0.76 3.24
N VAL A 94 -0.50 -0.45 2.73
CA VAL A 94 -1.55 -0.74 1.76
C VAL A 94 -2.49 -1.76 2.36
N LYS A 95 -3.77 -1.41 2.55
CA LYS A 95 -4.72 -2.29 3.24
C LYS A 95 -6.01 -2.46 2.44
N TRP A 96 -6.26 -3.72 2.07
CA TRP A 96 -7.52 -4.14 1.49
C TRP A 96 -8.52 -4.44 2.62
N ASN A 97 -9.39 -3.48 2.91
CA ASN A 97 -10.44 -3.62 3.93
C ASN A 97 -11.63 -2.74 3.59
N ALA A 98 -12.85 -3.23 3.86
CA ALA A 98 -14.07 -2.49 3.59
C ALA A 98 -14.31 -1.33 4.56
N GLN A 99 -13.81 -1.43 5.77
CA GLN A 99 -13.97 -0.41 6.81
C GLN A 99 -12.85 0.64 6.75
N PRO A 100 -13.13 1.90 7.13
CA PRO A 100 -12.10 2.92 7.22
C PRO A 100 -10.95 2.52 8.15
N LEU A 101 -9.73 2.78 7.72
CA LEU A 101 -8.51 2.42 8.45
C LEU A 101 -8.38 3.29 9.70
N PRO A 102 -8.33 2.70 10.91
CA PRO A 102 -8.21 3.46 12.16
C PRO A 102 -6.78 3.91 12.43
N VAL A 103 -6.63 4.97 13.24
CA VAL A 103 -5.34 5.63 13.56
C VAL A 103 -4.26 4.68 14.08
N ARG A 104 -4.62 3.59 14.73
CA ARG A 104 -3.66 2.60 15.23
C ARG A 104 -2.72 2.05 14.14
N TRP A 105 -3.15 2.02 12.87
CA TRP A 105 -2.31 1.58 11.76
C TRP A 105 -1.19 2.59 11.44
N HIS A 106 -1.48 3.88 11.52
CA HIS A 106 -0.46 4.90 11.38
C HIS A 106 0.57 4.82 12.51
N LEU A 107 0.10 4.72 13.76
CA LEU A 107 0.97 4.60 14.92
C LEU A 107 1.82 3.32 14.86
N HIS A 108 1.22 2.20 14.47
CA HIS A 108 1.93 0.93 14.28
C HIS A 108 3.00 1.04 13.18
N HIS A 109 2.70 1.70 12.06
CA HIS A 109 3.68 1.93 10.99
C HIS A 109 4.90 2.73 11.50
N LEU A 110 4.68 3.84 12.21
CA LEU A 110 5.76 4.63 12.79
C LEU A 110 6.58 3.81 13.79
N GLN A 111 5.93 3.07 14.67
CA GLN A 111 6.61 2.18 15.62
C GLN A 111 7.42 1.08 14.91
N SER A 112 6.92 0.55 13.79
CA SER A 112 7.66 -0.42 12.98
C SER A 112 8.94 0.18 12.40
N LEU A 113 8.89 1.42 11.90
CA LEU A 113 10.07 2.13 11.41
C LEU A 113 11.10 2.37 12.53
N GLU A 114 10.66 2.75 13.73
CA GLU A 114 11.53 2.92 14.91
C GLU A 114 12.24 1.59 15.26
N ARG A 115 11.50 0.49 15.30
CA ARG A 115 12.03 -0.84 15.59
C ARG A 115 13.05 -1.30 14.54
N LEU A 116 12.79 -1.02 13.26
CA LEU A 116 13.70 -1.34 12.16
C LEU A 116 14.97 -0.51 12.22
N ALA A 117 14.87 0.79 12.47
CA ALA A 117 16.02 1.66 12.66
C ALA A 117 16.87 1.18 13.85
N ALA A 118 16.25 0.88 14.98
CA ALA A 118 16.92 0.32 16.15
C ALA A 118 17.58 -1.05 15.89
N SER A 119 17.14 -1.75 14.84
CA SER A 119 17.74 -3.01 14.37
C SER A 119 18.87 -2.81 13.34
N GLY A 120 19.25 -1.56 13.05
CA GLY A 120 20.34 -1.22 12.14
C GLY A 120 19.95 -1.17 10.66
N VAL A 121 18.65 -1.16 10.34
CA VAL A 121 18.15 -1.02 8.96
C VAL A 121 18.33 0.42 8.50
N LYS A 122 19.32 0.65 7.63
CA LYS A 122 19.77 2.01 7.26
C LYS A 122 18.66 2.89 6.63
N TRP A 123 17.85 2.31 5.76
CA TRP A 123 16.77 3.07 5.11
C TRP A 123 15.67 3.47 6.10
N ALA A 124 15.46 2.70 7.19
CA ALA A 124 14.46 3.01 8.20
C ALA A 124 14.81 4.27 9.01
N HIS A 125 16.10 4.60 9.17
CA HIS A 125 16.51 5.89 9.75
C HIS A 125 16.09 7.05 8.85
N ARG A 126 16.33 6.94 7.52
CA ARG A 126 15.93 7.96 6.55
C ARG A 126 14.41 8.11 6.47
N ALA A 127 13.66 7.02 6.61
CA ALA A 127 12.21 7.02 6.60
C ALA A 127 11.57 7.78 7.78
N GLN A 128 12.33 8.07 8.83
CA GLN A 128 11.87 8.84 10.00
C GLN A 128 12.24 10.33 9.91
N GLU A 129 12.98 10.76 8.89
CA GLU A 129 13.32 12.16 8.70
C GLU A 129 12.04 12.99 8.44
N PRO A 130 11.99 14.26 8.90
CA PRO A 130 10.77 15.09 8.80
C PRO A 130 10.29 15.32 7.37
N ASP A 131 11.16 15.23 6.38
CA ASP A 131 10.85 15.40 4.96
C ASP A 131 10.59 14.09 4.22
N ALA A 132 10.77 12.92 4.89
CA ALA A 132 10.44 11.63 4.33
C ALA A 132 8.92 11.50 4.17
N PRO A 133 8.40 11.23 2.95
CA PRO A 133 6.97 11.13 2.75
C PRO A 133 6.41 9.78 3.20
N LEU A 134 5.13 9.80 3.59
CA LEU A 134 4.34 8.61 3.91
C LEU A 134 3.23 8.41 2.89
N LEU A 135 2.94 7.17 2.53
CA LEU A 135 1.83 6.79 1.66
C LEU A 135 0.94 5.76 2.34
N TYR A 136 -0.32 6.07 2.49
CA TYR A 136 -1.33 5.10 2.91
C TYR A 136 -2.37 4.92 1.82
N LEU A 137 -2.62 3.69 1.45
CA LEU A 137 -3.69 3.30 0.55
C LEU A 137 -4.62 2.33 1.27
N ALA A 138 -5.88 2.71 1.44
CA ALA A 138 -6.89 1.89 2.10
C ALA A 138 -8.17 1.80 1.26
N ALA A 139 -8.66 0.59 0.98
CA ALA A 139 -9.83 0.40 0.14
C ALA A 139 -11.07 1.09 0.74
N GLY A 140 -11.29 0.96 2.04
CA GLY A 140 -12.38 1.60 2.78
C GLY A 140 -12.11 3.06 3.21
N GLY A 141 -10.97 3.65 2.81
CA GLY A 141 -10.56 4.98 3.26
C GLY A 141 -10.04 5.00 4.70
N PHE A 142 -10.18 6.15 5.37
CA PHE A 142 -9.55 6.43 6.67
C PHE A 142 -10.56 7.05 7.63
N THR A 143 -10.41 6.78 8.93
CA THR A 143 -11.17 7.51 9.96
C THR A 143 -10.71 8.96 10.04
N GLU A 144 -11.57 9.85 10.54
CA GLU A 144 -11.23 11.26 10.76
C GLU A 144 -10.03 11.42 11.71
N GLU A 145 -9.97 10.56 12.74
CA GLU A 145 -8.85 10.53 13.68
C GLU A 145 -7.53 10.17 12.96
N PHE A 146 -7.55 9.15 12.08
CA PHE A 146 -6.38 8.82 11.26
C PHE A 146 -5.89 10.02 10.47
N VAL A 147 -6.80 10.68 9.74
CA VAL A 147 -6.47 11.84 8.90
C VAL A 147 -5.89 12.97 9.73
N THR A 148 -6.49 13.26 10.88
CA THR A 148 -6.06 14.32 11.79
C THR A 148 -4.67 14.05 12.33
N VAL A 149 -4.43 12.87 12.90
CA VAL A 149 -3.15 12.51 13.52
C VAL A 149 -2.03 12.40 12.47
N ALA A 150 -2.30 11.74 11.35
CA ALA A 150 -1.29 11.59 10.30
C ALA A 150 -0.86 12.93 9.70
N ARG A 151 -1.78 13.88 9.54
CA ARG A 151 -1.47 15.23 9.02
C ARG A 151 -0.87 16.19 10.07
N ALA A 152 -1.05 15.92 11.35
CA ALA A 152 -0.43 16.68 12.41
C ALA A 152 1.08 16.39 12.57
N GLY A 153 1.57 15.30 12.02
CA GLY A 153 2.97 14.94 11.97
C GLY A 153 3.82 15.92 11.14
N ARG A 154 5.14 15.78 11.23
CA ARG A 154 6.08 16.60 10.44
C ARG A 154 6.22 16.13 9.00
N GLN A 155 5.93 14.85 8.75
CA GLN A 155 6.09 14.22 7.45
C GLN A 155 4.92 14.54 6.52
N HIS A 156 5.19 14.65 5.22
CA HIS A 156 4.13 14.77 4.23
C HIS A 156 3.42 13.44 4.02
N VAL A 157 2.10 13.40 4.15
CA VAL A 157 1.31 12.16 4.10
C VAL A 157 0.37 12.16 2.90
N TYR A 158 0.53 11.16 2.04
CA TYR A 158 -0.40 10.85 0.96
C TYR A 158 -1.43 9.83 1.46
N LEU A 159 -2.71 10.21 1.44
CA LEU A 159 -3.83 9.36 1.84
C LEU A 159 -4.70 9.08 0.62
N TRP A 160 -4.73 7.84 0.18
CA TRP A 160 -5.52 7.43 -0.99
C TRP A 160 -6.52 6.35 -0.58
N SER A 161 -7.78 6.56 -0.95
CA SER A 161 -8.81 5.53 -0.97
C SER A 161 -8.89 4.87 -2.35
N LEU A 162 -9.60 3.76 -2.44
CA LEU A 162 -9.88 3.14 -3.74
C LEU A 162 -10.53 4.13 -4.71
N ALA A 163 -11.45 4.98 -4.22
CA ALA A 163 -12.10 6.00 -5.03
C ALA A 163 -11.12 7.03 -5.61
N ASP A 164 -10.05 7.37 -4.88
CA ASP A 164 -9.06 8.35 -5.34
C ASP A 164 -8.27 7.85 -6.56
N LEU A 165 -8.10 6.54 -6.68
CA LEU A 165 -7.40 5.91 -7.81
C LEU A 165 -8.17 6.03 -9.12
N PHE A 166 -9.49 6.19 -9.06
CA PHE A 166 -10.38 6.21 -10.23
C PHE A 166 -11.02 7.59 -10.49
N LYS A 167 -10.66 8.61 -9.71
CA LYS A 167 -11.17 9.97 -9.94
C LYS A 167 -10.85 10.43 -11.36
N PRO A 168 -11.85 10.82 -12.16
CA PRO A 168 -11.62 11.30 -13.51
C PRO A 168 -10.76 12.58 -13.49
N PHE A 169 -10.04 12.79 -14.56
CA PHE A 169 -9.25 14.00 -14.80
C PHE A 169 -10.18 15.23 -14.91
N SER A 170 -10.38 15.99 -13.85
CA SER A 170 -10.89 17.34 -13.97
C SER A 170 -9.74 18.30 -14.36
N GLY A 171 -9.15 18.07 -15.52
CA GLY A 171 -8.22 19.00 -16.12
C GLY A 171 -9.00 20.19 -16.64
N LYS A 172 -9.02 21.31 -15.91
CA LYS A 172 -9.25 22.61 -16.53
C LYS A 172 -8.15 22.79 -17.59
N ARG A 173 -8.47 22.52 -18.85
CA ARG A 173 -7.72 23.13 -19.95
C ARG A 173 -7.85 24.64 -19.76
N SER A 174 -6.79 25.26 -19.24
CA SER A 174 -6.61 26.69 -19.39
C SER A 174 -6.53 26.94 -20.89
N ALA A 175 -7.64 27.38 -21.47
CA ALA A 175 -7.65 27.93 -22.82
C ALA A 175 -6.74 29.16 -22.77
N ARG A 176 -5.51 29.05 -23.26
CA ARG A 176 -4.76 30.21 -23.71
C ARG A 176 -5.50 30.68 -24.96
N GLY A 177 -6.37 31.68 -24.77
CA GLY A 177 -6.86 32.51 -25.84
C GLY A 177 -5.70 33.24 -26.49
N GLY A 178 -5.77 33.27 -27.81
CA GLY A 178 -4.81 33.90 -28.71
C GLY A 178 -4.69 35.41 -28.57
#